data_93bbadeaf554c5e367a7ba6582f044c5
#
_entry.id   93bbadeaf554c5e367a7ba6582f044c5
#
_cell.length_a   1.000
_cell.length_b   1.000
_cell.length_c   1.000
_cell.angle_alpha   90.00
_cell.angle_beta   90.00
_cell.angle_gamma   90.00
#
_symmetry.space_group_name_H-M   'P 1'
#
loop_
_entity.id
_entity.type
_entity.pdbx_description
1 polymer ?
#
loop_
_entity_poly.entity_id
_entity_poly.type
_entity_poly.pdbx_seq_one_letter_code
_entity_poly.pdbx_strand_id
1 'polypeptide(L)'
;AVNNINTFIGNNSEDVELLALPISHSFGLGRLRCVLAKGATLVLLGSFASMKRFFGEIERCRVTGFGMVPASWAYIAKMSADRIARYASQLRYIEIGSAFMPKTEKERLMRLLPDTKICMHYGLTEASRSAFIDFHTDMEHLDSVGKSSPGTEIVVCDEQGNLLAAGQE
;
A
#
# COMPACT_ATOMS: atom_id res chain seq x y z
N ALA A 1 5.21 14.66 -0.34
CA ALA A 1 4.82 13.25 -0.19
C ALA A 1 3.32 13.10 0.10
N VAL A 2 2.72 13.68 1.19
CA VAL A 2 1.31 13.47 1.59
C VAL A 2 0.31 13.72 0.45
N ASN A 3 0.42 14.84 -0.27
CA ASN A 3 -0.47 15.13 -1.40
C ASN A 3 -0.36 14.08 -2.50
N ASN A 4 0.86 13.67 -2.87
CA ASN A 4 1.08 12.64 -3.90
C ASN A 4 0.43 11.32 -3.50
N ILE A 5 0.62 10.90 -2.24
CA ILE A 5 0.03 9.67 -1.70
C ILE A 5 -1.50 9.74 -1.76
N ASN A 6 -2.09 10.80 -1.21
CA ASN A 6 -3.53 10.96 -1.17
C ASN A 6 -4.16 11.07 -2.57
N THR A 7 -3.49 11.75 -3.50
CA THR A 7 -3.94 11.84 -4.90
C THR A 7 -3.86 10.49 -5.59
N PHE A 8 -2.74 9.77 -5.44
CA PHE A 8 -2.55 8.46 -6.08
C PHE A 8 -3.57 7.43 -5.56
N ILE A 9 -3.75 7.34 -4.24
CA ILE A 9 -4.67 6.38 -3.61
C ILE A 9 -6.14 6.82 -3.81
N GLY A 10 -6.40 8.10 -3.92
CA GLY A 10 -7.77 8.65 -3.98
C GLY A 10 -8.41 8.77 -2.59
N ASN A 11 -7.59 9.08 -1.55
CA ASN A 11 -8.10 9.27 -0.21
C ASN A 11 -9.00 10.50 -0.09
N ASN A 12 -10.05 10.38 0.74
CA ASN A 12 -11.00 11.46 1.01
C ASN A 12 -11.40 11.50 2.51
N SER A 13 -12.25 12.44 2.90
CA SER A 13 -12.69 12.64 4.29
C SER A 13 -13.61 11.54 4.82
N GLU A 14 -14.24 10.74 3.94
CA GLU A 14 -15.14 9.65 4.32
C GLU A 14 -14.38 8.35 4.62
N ASP A 15 -13.08 8.31 4.34
CA ASP A 15 -12.29 7.13 4.59
C ASP A 15 -12.16 6.84 6.08
N VAL A 16 -12.19 5.55 6.39
CA VAL A 16 -11.86 4.99 7.70
C VAL A 16 -10.64 4.10 7.52
N GLU A 17 -9.48 4.60 7.94
CA GLU A 17 -8.23 3.86 7.78
C GLU A 17 -7.86 3.09 9.04
N LEU A 18 -7.54 1.80 8.88
CA LEU A 18 -6.98 0.97 9.94
C LEU A 18 -5.45 1.06 9.91
N LEU A 19 -4.85 1.62 10.96
CA LEU A 19 -3.41 1.73 11.09
C LEU A 19 -2.86 0.65 12.03
N ALA A 20 -2.23 -0.36 11.42
CA ALA A 20 -1.51 -1.42 12.12
C ALA A 20 0.02 -1.26 12.04
N LEU A 21 0.49 -0.33 11.22
CA LEU A 21 1.91 -0.02 11.05
C LEU A 21 2.42 0.86 12.20
N PRO A 22 3.65 0.65 12.67
CA PRO A 22 4.25 1.52 13.69
C PRO A 22 4.39 2.96 13.19
N ILE A 23 3.92 3.93 13.96
CA ILE A 23 4.07 5.36 13.64
C ILE A 23 5.51 5.87 13.84
N SER A 24 6.37 5.09 14.46
CA SER A 24 7.82 5.33 14.54
C SER A 24 8.55 5.09 13.22
N HIS A 25 7.92 4.44 12.25
CA HIS A 25 8.44 4.23 10.90
C HIS A 25 7.78 5.17 9.89
N SER A 26 8.54 5.57 8.87
CA SER A 26 8.10 6.50 7.83
C SER A 26 6.82 6.06 7.11
N PHE A 27 6.58 4.76 6.93
CA PHE A 27 5.36 4.24 6.34
C PHE A 27 4.13 4.52 7.23
N GLY A 28 4.15 4.10 8.49
CA GLY A 28 3.04 4.32 9.42
C GLY A 28 2.80 5.81 9.70
N LEU A 29 3.88 6.58 9.93
CA LEU A 29 3.77 8.03 10.09
C LEU A 29 3.22 8.73 8.83
N GLY A 30 3.60 8.24 7.65
CA GLY A 30 3.07 8.73 6.38
C GLY A 30 1.56 8.52 6.27
N ARG A 31 1.06 7.32 6.63
CA ARG A 31 -0.37 7.04 6.64
C ARG A 31 -1.14 7.91 7.63
N LEU A 32 -0.65 8.04 8.85
CA LEU A 32 -1.23 8.96 9.85
C LEU A 32 -1.38 10.39 9.28
N ARG A 33 -0.31 10.91 8.65
CA ARG A 33 -0.34 12.26 8.04
C ARG A 33 -1.35 12.35 6.88
N CYS A 34 -1.48 11.29 6.07
CA CYS A 34 -2.44 11.24 4.97
C CYS A 34 -3.88 11.32 5.46
N VAL A 35 -4.22 10.55 6.50
CA VAL A 35 -5.54 10.56 7.14
C VAL A 35 -5.87 11.93 7.71
N LEU A 36 -4.95 12.51 8.51
CA LEU A 36 -5.15 13.83 9.12
C LEU A 36 -5.31 14.93 8.05
N ALA A 37 -4.51 14.89 6.98
CA ALA A 37 -4.58 15.88 5.90
C ALA A 37 -5.91 15.84 5.12
N LYS A 38 -6.64 14.71 5.17
CA LYS A 38 -7.97 14.56 4.54
C LYS A 38 -9.13 14.75 5.51
N GLY A 39 -8.86 14.91 6.81
CA GLY A 39 -9.92 14.93 7.83
C GLY A 39 -10.66 13.58 7.94
N ALA A 40 -10.00 12.49 7.54
CA ALA A 40 -10.55 11.14 7.57
C ALA A 40 -10.46 10.52 8.98
N THR A 41 -11.09 9.38 9.18
CA THR A 41 -11.08 8.65 10.46
C THR A 41 -9.90 7.69 10.54
N LEU A 42 -9.22 7.66 11.68
CA LEU A 42 -8.13 6.72 11.96
C LEU A 42 -8.53 5.73 13.06
N VAL A 43 -8.38 4.44 12.75
CA VAL A 43 -8.54 3.33 13.71
C VAL A 43 -7.15 2.77 14.04
N LEU A 44 -6.72 2.90 15.29
CA LEU A 44 -5.41 2.42 15.72
C LEU A 44 -5.50 0.95 16.16
N LEU A 45 -4.93 0.05 15.35
CA LEU A 45 -4.83 -1.37 15.66
C LEU A 45 -3.52 -1.72 16.38
N GLY A 46 -2.44 -1.06 15.99
CA GLY A 46 -1.10 -1.24 16.52
C GLY A 46 -0.33 -2.45 15.97
N SER A 47 -1.00 -3.52 15.56
CA SER A 47 -0.34 -4.72 15.02
C SER A 47 -1.33 -5.65 14.32
N PHE A 48 -0.84 -6.41 13.32
CA PHE A 48 -1.58 -7.52 12.68
C PHE A 48 -1.53 -8.84 13.47
N ALA A 49 -0.93 -8.89 14.66
CA ALA A 49 -0.73 -10.14 15.39
C ALA A 49 -2.02 -10.90 15.75
N SER A 50 -3.15 -10.20 15.88
CA SER A 50 -4.45 -10.83 16.19
C SER A 50 -5.42 -10.69 15.02
N MET A 51 -5.65 -11.77 14.29
CA MET A 51 -6.64 -11.81 13.19
C MET A 51 -8.07 -11.57 13.68
N LYS A 52 -8.40 -12.02 14.88
CA LYS A 52 -9.71 -11.75 15.48
C LYS A 52 -9.93 -10.24 15.65
N ARG A 53 -8.92 -9.55 16.19
CA ARG A 53 -8.99 -8.10 16.39
C ARG A 53 -8.96 -7.36 15.06
N PHE A 54 -8.08 -7.75 14.13
CA PHE A 54 -7.97 -7.13 12.81
C PHE A 54 -9.33 -7.14 12.06
N PHE A 55 -9.93 -8.31 11.89
CA PHE A 55 -11.23 -8.40 11.21
C PHE A 55 -12.38 -7.80 12.03
N GLY A 56 -12.31 -7.90 13.36
CA GLY A 56 -13.29 -7.26 14.23
C GLY A 56 -13.31 -5.74 14.09
N GLU A 57 -12.15 -5.09 13.98
CA GLU A 57 -12.08 -3.64 13.74
C GLU A 57 -12.52 -3.26 12.32
N ILE A 58 -12.22 -4.08 11.30
CA ILE A 58 -12.73 -3.87 9.94
C ILE A 58 -14.25 -3.82 9.94
N GLU A 59 -14.90 -4.77 10.61
CA GLU A 59 -16.37 -4.87 10.70
C GLU A 59 -16.94 -3.72 11.54
N ARG A 60 -16.45 -3.56 12.76
CA ARG A 60 -16.97 -2.62 13.76
C ARG A 60 -16.88 -1.15 13.30
N CYS A 61 -15.73 -0.79 12.72
CA CYS A 61 -15.45 0.58 12.31
C CYS A 61 -15.75 0.85 10.83
N ARG A 62 -16.22 -0.14 10.07
CA ARG A 62 -16.46 -0.01 8.63
C ARG A 62 -15.23 0.49 7.88
N VAL A 63 -14.05 -0.09 8.19
CA VAL A 63 -12.76 0.31 7.60
C VAL A 63 -12.82 0.27 6.09
N THR A 64 -12.39 1.36 5.44
CA THR A 64 -12.34 1.49 3.97
C THR A 64 -10.96 1.24 3.39
N GLY A 65 -9.91 1.25 4.20
CA GLY A 65 -8.57 0.97 3.72
C GLY A 65 -7.53 0.84 4.83
N PHE A 66 -6.35 0.34 4.45
CA PHE A 66 -5.21 0.21 5.37
C PHE A 66 -3.89 0.09 4.60
N GLY A 67 -2.79 0.38 5.32
CA GLY A 67 -1.43 0.10 4.86
C GLY A 67 -0.89 -1.20 5.47
N MET A 68 -0.12 -1.96 4.69
CA MET A 68 0.57 -3.17 5.18
C MET A 68 1.89 -3.41 4.47
N VAL A 69 2.76 -4.23 5.09
CA VAL A 69 3.96 -4.76 4.42
C VAL A 69 3.68 -6.16 3.87
N PRO A 70 4.44 -6.66 2.88
CA PRO A 70 4.24 -8.00 2.31
C PRO A 70 4.20 -9.12 3.35
N ALA A 71 5.02 -9.02 4.41
CA ALA A 71 5.00 -9.99 5.52
C ALA A 71 3.66 -10.00 6.28
N SER A 72 2.99 -8.84 6.40
CA SER A 72 1.66 -8.77 7.01
C SER A 72 0.62 -9.44 6.13
N TRP A 73 0.70 -9.27 4.80
CA TRP A 73 -0.15 -10.01 3.87
C TRP A 73 0.03 -11.51 3.99
N ALA A 74 1.28 -11.99 3.96
CA ALA A 74 1.59 -13.41 4.11
C ALA A 74 1.02 -13.99 5.41
N TYR A 75 1.09 -13.22 6.51
CA TYR A 75 0.51 -13.61 7.79
C TYR A 75 -1.03 -13.65 7.75
N ILE A 76 -1.69 -12.62 7.19
CA ILE A 76 -3.14 -12.57 7.02
C ILE A 76 -3.61 -13.78 6.19
N ALA A 77 -2.97 -14.04 5.05
CA ALA A 77 -3.32 -15.13 4.15
C ALA A 77 -3.13 -16.51 4.82
N LYS A 78 -2.04 -16.68 5.59
CA LYS A 78 -1.76 -17.92 6.32
C LYS A 78 -2.77 -18.20 7.44
N MET A 79 -3.14 -17.15 8.19
CA MET A 79 -3.94 -17.30 9.41
C MET A 79 -5.46 -17.22 9.17
N SER A 80 -5.89 -16.70 8.04
CA SER A 80 -7.31 -16.47 7.76
C SER A 80 -7.77 -16.95 6.38
N ALA A 81 -6.89 -17.60 5.62
CA ALA A 81 -7.12 -17.98 4.23
C ALA A 81 -7.63 -16.77 3.42
N ASP A 82 -8.74 -16.92 2.71
CA ASP A 82 -9.30 -15.90 1.83
C ASP A 82 -10.39 -15.05 2.53
N ARG A 83 -10.39 -15.01 3.88
CA ARG A 83 -11.40 -14.23 4.64
C ARG A 83 -11.46 -12.76 4.24
N ILE A 84 -10.36 -12.18 3.81
CA ILE A 84 -10.29 -10.78 3.36
C ILE A 84 -11.28 -10.49 2.21
N ALA A 85 -11.58 -11.46 1.36
CA ALA A 85 -12.52 -11.33 0.26
C ALA A 85 -13.94 -10.95 0.70
N ARG A 86 -14.32 -11.25 1.94
CA ARG A 86 -15.63 -10.86 2.51
C ARG A 86 -15.82 -9.35 2.59
N TYR A 87 -14.73 -8.60 2.51
CA TYR A 87 -14.72 -7.14 2.63
C TYR A 87 -14.43 -6.44 1.30
N ALA A 88 -14.48 -7.17 0.16
CA ALA A 88 -14.19 -6.62 -1.16
C ALA A 88 -15.05 -5.40 -1.52
N SER A 89 -16.35 -5.42 -1.16
CA SER A 89 -17.26 -4.29 -1.41
C SER A 89 -17.10 -3.13 -0.42
N GLN A 90 -16.33 -3.32 0.65
CA GLN A 90 -16.11 -2.32 1.69
C GLN A 90 -14.74 -1.65 1.58
N LEU A 91 -13.71 -2.43 1.23
CA LEU A 91 -12.34 -1.95 1.14
C LEU A 91 -12.13 -1.20 -0.17
N ARG A 92 -11.86 0.09 -0.09
CA ARG A 92 -11.60 0.97 -1.23
C ARG A 92 -10.15 0.92 -1.68
N TYR A 93 -9.21 0.78 -0.72
CA TYR A 93 -7.78 0.74 -1.03
C TYR A 93 -6.96 -0.09 -0.04
N ILE A 94 -5.83 -0.59 -0.53
CA ILE A 94 -4.75 -1.15 0.27
C ILE A 94 -3.42 -0.61 -0.27
N GLU A 95 -2.61 0.03 0.59
CA GLU A 95 -1.25 0.44 0.28
C GLU A 95 -0.25 -0.59 0.82
N ILE A 96 0.66 -1.06 -0.04
CA ILE A 96 1.70 -2.02 0.30
C ILE A 96 3.07 -1.35 0.10
N GLY A 97 4.07 -1.72 0.88
CA GLY A 97 5.41 -1.17 0.70
C GLY A 97 6.46 -1.79 1.61
N SER A 98 7.66 -1.23 1.57
CA SER A 98 8.82 -1.55 2.42
C SER A 98 9.54 -2.87 2.12
N ALA A 99 9.03 -3.75 1.27
CA ALA A 99 9.71 -4.98 0.88
C ALA A 99 9.17 -5.51 -0.45
N PHE A 100 9.91 -6.44 -1.07
CA PHE A 100 9.46 -7.15 -2.26
C PHE A 100 8.23 -8.02 -1.97
N MET A 101 7.29 -8.04 -2.91
CA MET A 101 6.12 -8.92 -2.90
C MET A 101 6.09 -9.73 -4.20
N PRO A 102 6.04 -11.08 -4.12
CA PRO A 102 5.96 -11.93 -5.32
C PRO A 102 4.74 -11.61 -6.17
N LYS A 103 4.89 -11.69 -7.50
CA LYS A 103 3.80 -11.46 -8.47
C LYS A 103 2.58 -12.33 -8.18
N THR A 104 2.79 -13.60 -7.85
CA THR A 104 1.72 -14.55 -7.50
C THR A 104 0.86 -14.09 -6.32
N GLU A 105 1.48 -13.45 -5.32
CA GLU A 105 0.78 -12.91 -4.16
C GLU A 105 0.04 -11.60 -4.49
N LYS A 106 0.59 -10.76 -5.39
CA LYS A 106 -0.11 -9.59 -5.94
C LYS A 106 -1.36 -10.03 -6.69
N GLU A 107 -1.24 -11.00 -7.60
CA GLU A 107 -2.34 -11.56 -8.36
C GLU A 107 -3.39 -12.24 -7.47
N ARG A 108 -2.96 -12.94 -6.41
CA ARG A 108 -3.88 -13.52 -5.43
C ARG A 108 -4.71 -12.44 -4.74
N LEU A 109 -4.06 -11.38 -4.27
CA LEU A 109 -4.76 -10.28 -3.59
C LEU A 109 -5.74 -9.57 -4.52
N MET A 110 -5.35 -9.35 -5.79
CA MET A 110 -6.23 -8.79 -6.82
C MET A 110 -7.48 -9.63 -7.07
N ARG A 111 -7.32 -10.97 -7.16
CA ARG A 111 -8.49 -11.86 -7.32
C ARG A 111 -9.46 -11.82 -6.14
N LEU A 112 -8.93 -11.65 -4.91
CA LEU A 112 -9.75 -11.58 -3.70
C LEU A 112 -10.47 -10.24 -3.53
N LEU A 113 -9.90 -9.18 -4.10
CA LEU A 113 -10.34 -7.78 -3.95
C LEU A 113 -10.38 -7.07 -5.32
N PRO A 114 -11.28 -7.50 -6.23
CA PRO A 114 -11.25 -7.04 -7.63
C PRO A 114 -11.55 -5.55 -7.80
N ASP A 115 -12.33 -4.95 -6.92
CA ASP A 115 -12.73 -3.54 -6.98
C ASP A 115 -11.93 -2.64 -6.02
N THR A 116 -11.03 -3.22 -5.23
CA THR A 116 -10.19 -2.49 -4.28
C THR A 116 -8.97 -1.96 -5.00
N LYS A 117 -8.67 -0.68 -4.86
CA LYS A 117 -7.39 -0.13 -5.33
C LYS A 117 -6.24 -0.72 -4.52
N ILE A 118 -5.46 -1.60 -5.12
CA ILE A 118 -4.29 -2.22 -4.49
C ILE A 118 -3.05 -1.61 -5.11
N CYS A 119 -2.29 -0.89 -4.31
CA CYS A 119 -1.08 -0.24 -4.79
C CYS A 119 0.13 -0.60 -3.95
N MET A 120 1.29 -0.56 -4.58
CA MET A 120 2.55 -0.72 -3.89
C MET A 120 3.44 0.49 -4.17
N HIS A 121 4.09 0.99 -3.12
CA HIS A 121 5.07 2.04 -3.27
C HIS A 121 6.50 1.53 -3.15
N TYR A 122 7.40 2.20 -3.87
CA TYR A 122 8.85 2.10 -3.72
C TYR A 122 9.38 3.39 -3.12
N GLY A 123 10.33 3.28 -2.22
CA GLY A 123 10.97 4.43 -1.58
C GLY A 123 11.67 4.04 -0.28
N LEU A 124 12.26 5.03 0.35
CA LEU A 124 12.95 4.89 1.64
C LEU A 124 12.57 6.08 2.54
N THR A 125 13.10 6.14 3.74
CA THR A 125 12.76 7.22 4.69
C THR A 125 13.11 8.57 4.15
N GLU A 126 14.27 8.69 3.50
CA GLU A 126 14.81 9.92 2.91
C GLU A 126 14.13 10.30 1.59
N ALA A 127 13.55 9.32 0.88
CA ALA A 127 12.84 9.48 -0.39
C ALA A 127 11.51 8.71 -0.38
N SER A 128 10.58 9.19 0.44
CA SER A 128 9.32 8.49 0.74
C SER A 128 8.37 8.48 -0.47
N ARG A 129 7.97 7.26 -0.89
CA ARG A 129 7.06 7.00 -2.02
C ARG A 129 7.56 7.63 -3.31
N SER A 130 8.80 7.32 -3.68
CA SER A 130 9.40 7.79 -4.94
C SER A 130 8.68 7.26 -6.17
N ALA A 131 8.13 6.04 -6.10
CA ALA A 131 7.30 5.46 -7.15
C ALA A 131 6.09 4.73 -6.59
N PHE A 132 5.09 4.54 -7.46
CA PHE A 132 3.91 3.73 -7.20
C PHE A 132 3.59 2.82 -8.39
N ILE A 133 3.04 1.66 -8.09
CA ILE A 133 2.37 0.77 -9.04
C ILE A 133 0.95 0.47 -8.51
N ASP A 134 -0.04 0.54 -9.39
CA ASP A 134 -1.41 0.08 -9.12
C ASP A 134 -1.57 -1.29 -9.75
N PHE A 135 -1.93 -2.31 -8.95
CA PHE A 135 -1.95 -3.69 -9.44
C PHE A 135 -3.00 -3.94 -10.51
N HIS A 136 -4.13 -3.25 -10.47
CA HIS A 136 -5.21 -3.45 -11.44
C HIS A 136 -4.97 -2.69 -12.75
N THR A 137 -4.34 -1.53 -12.71
CA THR A 137 -4.09 -0.73 -13.91
C THR A 137 -2.75 -1.03 -14.59
N ASP A 138 -1.77 -1.52 -13.82
CA ASP A 138 -0.41 -1.80 -14.30
C ASP A 138 -0.10 -3.32 -14.33
N MET A 139 -1.10 -4.17 -14.65
CA MET A 139 -1.00 -5.63 -14.57
C MET A 139 0.17 -6.23 -15.34
N GLU A 140 0.54 -5.64 -16.49
CA GLU A 140 1.67 -6.10 -17.30
C GLU A 140 3.03 -5.84 -16.66
N HIS A 141 3.08 -4.95 -15.66
CA HIS A 141 4.30 -4.48 -15.02
C HIS A 141 4.37 -4.78 -13.51
N LEU A 142 3.67 -5.83 -13.06
CA LEU A 142 3.62 -6.19 -11.62
C LEU A 142 4.99 -6.50 -11.00
N ASP A 143 6.00 -6.81 -11.81
CA ASP A 143 7.37 -7.05 -11.34
C ASP A 143 8.20 -5.76 -11.21
N SER A 144 7.67 -4.61 -11.64
CA SER A 144 8.34 -3.32 -11.52
C SER A 144 7.99 -2.61 -10.20
N VAL A 145 8.72 -1.53 -9.91
CA VAL A 145 8.41 -0.60 -8.81
C VAL A 145 7.38 0.47 -9.22
N GLY A 146 6.92 0.43 -10.47
CA GLY A 146 5.95 1.36 -11.02
C GLY A 146 6.55 2.65 -11.58
N LYS A 147 5.75 3.71 -11.57
CA LYS A 147 6.10 5.03 -12.12
C LYS A 147 6.48 6.00 -11.02
N SER A 148 7.37 6.94 -11.33
CA SER A 148 7.77 8.00 -10.39
C SER A 148 6.58 8.84 -9.94
N SER A 149 6.60 9.23 -8.67
CA SER A 149 5.62 10.16 -8.10
C SER A 149 5.78 11.57 -8.68
N PRO A 150 4.72 12.39 -8.74
CA PRO A 150 4.84 13.77 -9.18
C PRO A 150 5.92 14.55 -8.41
N GLY A 151 6.81 15.21 -9.14
CA GLY A 151 7.96 15.94 -8.58
C GLY A 151 9.12 15.05 -8.14
N THR A 152 9.11 13.77 -8.52
CA THR A 152 10.22 12.82 -8.33
C THR A 152 10.69 12.35 -9.69
N GLU A 153 12.00 12.34 -9.91
CA GLU A 153 12.65 11.73 -11.07
C GLU A 153 13.37 10.45 -10.63
N ILE A 154 13.17 9.37 -11.39
CA ILE A 154 13.87 8.10 -11.20
C ILE A 154 14.61 7.81 -12.51
N VAL A 155 15.91 7.63 -12.43
CA VAL A 155 16.76 7.32 -13.56
C VAL A 155 17.58 6.06 -13.28
N VAL A 156 17.94 5.33 -14.32
CA VAL A 156 18.89 4.21 -14.24
C VAL A 156 20.25 4.72 -14.70
N CYS A 157 21.28 4.41 -13.92
CA CYS A 157 22.65 4.81 -14.24
C CYS A 157 23.62 3.63 -14.01
N ASP A 158 24.76 3.69 -14.69
CA ASP A 158 25.89 2.78 -14.45
C ASP A 158 26.60 3.09 -13.11
N GLU A 159 27.62 2.28 -12.78
CA GLU A 159 28.42 2.48 -11.55
C GLU A 159 29.17 3.81 -11.53
N GLN A 160 29.39 4.45 -12.68
CA GLN A 160 30.05 5.75 -12.84
C GLN A 160 29.06 6.92 -12.79
N GLY A 161 27.74 6.64 -12.71
CA GLY A 161 26.68 7.63 -12.65
C GLY A 161 26.23 8.16 -14.03
N ASN A 162 26.61 7.52 -15.12
CA ASN A 162 26.11 7.89 -16.46
C ASN A 162 24.71 7.31 -16.67
N LEU A 163 23.81 8.12 -17.24
CA LEU A 163 22.45 7.69 -17.54
C LEU A 163 22.43 6.57 -18.57
N LEU A 164 21.68 5.52 -18.28
CA LEU A 164 21.45 4.40 -19.18
C LEU A 164 20.17 4.61 -20.00
N ALA A 165 20.18 4.16 -21.25
CA ALA A 165 18.99 4.14 -22.07
C ALA A 165 18.04 3.00 -21.66
N ALA A 166 16.76 3.09 -22.06
CA ALA A 166 15.79 2.04 -21.78
C ALA A 166 16.26 0.68 -22.34
N GLY A 167 16.20 -0.36 -21.49
CA GLY A 167 16.65 -1.71 -21.84
C GLY A 167 18.13 -1.99 -21.63
N GLN A 168 18.89 -1.05 -21.09
CA GLN A 168 20.27 -1.25 -20.62
C GLN A 168 20.27 -1.54 -19.12
N GLU A 169 21.18 -2.45 -18.67
CA GLU A 169 21.41 -2.84 -17.27
C GLU A 169 22.83 -2.48 -16.83
#